data_81c13515dcb0e26967753e8a28393679
#
_entry.id   81c13515dcb0e26967753e8a28393679
#
_cell.length_a   1.000
_cell.length_b   1.000
_cell.length_c   1.000
_cell.angle_alpha   90.00
_cell.angle_beta   90.00
_cell.angle_gamma   90.00
#
_symmetry.space_group_name_H-M   'P 1'
#
loop_
_entity.id
_entity.type
_entity.pdbx_description
1 polymer ?
#
loop_
_entity_poly.entity_id
_entity_poly.type
_entity_poly.pdbx_seq_one_letter_code
_entity_poly.pdbx_strand_id
1 'polypeptide(L)'
;MFVGGRPAVLVIFGRCGIFVRQGFRMHRELPQALKRISGYILKTAVRALLCGAVFSVGGCMKYGPVPEEHFSYPMPPGEEPEGVFIVCEGNFMYGNASLSFYLPSSGELQNEVFARANGMKLGDVAQSMTIHDGTAYIVVNNSGIVFGIDPETFRIERVIRGIGSPRYICFNDSVAYVTSLYEPRIAVVDVATAAVADYIETP
;
A
#
# COMPACT_ATOMS: atom_id res chain seq x y z
N MET A 1 -5.44 35.48 -19.01
CA MET A 1 -6.39 35.12 -17.98
C MET A 1 -6.40 33.57 -17.96
N PHE A 2 -5.51 32.93 -17.25
CA PHE A 2 -5.39 31.45 -17.18
C PHE A 2 -6.30 31.00 -16.05
N VAL A 3 -7.36 30.27 -16.39
CA VAL A 3 -8.17 29.56 -15.42
C VAL A 3 -7.47 28.21 -15.20
N GLY A 4 -6.81 28.05 -14.04
CA GLY A 4 -6.13 26.80 -13.69
C GLY A 4 -7.16 25.70 -13.43
N GLY A 5 -7.24 24.75 -14.35
CA GLY A 5 -7.89 23.46 -14.09
C GLY A 5 -7.09 22.71 -13.02
N ARG A 6 -7.76 22.26 -11.94
CA ARG A 6 -7.14 21.43 -10.93
C ARG A 6 -6.99 20.02 -11.48
N PRO A 7 -5.81 19.35 -11.38
CA PRO A 7 -5.66 17.99 -11.87
C PRO A 7 -6.56 17.04 -11.08
N ALA A 8 -7.34 16.23 -11.78
CA ALA A 8 -8.04 15.10 -11.17
C ALA A 8 -7.01 14.01 -10.88
N VAL A 9 -6.89 13.57 -9.62
CA VAL A 9 -5.94 12.55 -9.20
C VAL A 9 -6.67 11.33 -8.66
N LEU A 10 -6.39 10.18 -9.26
CA LEU A 10 -6.85 8.89 -8.79
C LEU A 10 -5.77 8.26 -7.89
N VAL A 11 -6.15 7.86 -6.68
CA VAL A 11 -5.26 7.17 -5.74
C VAL A 11 -5.64 5.70 -5.69
N ILE A 12 -4.71 4.82 -6.07
CA ILE A 12 -4.89 3.37 -6.06
C ILE A 12 -4.03 2.75 -4.96
N PHE A 13 -4.63 1.93 -4.11
CA PHE A 13 -3.94 1.18 -3.06
C PHE A 13 -3.72 -0.27 -3.48
N GLY A 14 -2.48 -0.77 -3.37
CA GLY A 14 -2.15 -2.15 -3.68
C GLY A 14 -1.15 -2.75 -2.69
N ARG A 15 -1.36 -4.01 -2.27
CA ARG A 15 -0.36 -4.79 -1.56
C ARG A 15 0.60 -5.39 -2.57
N CYS A 16 1.80 -4.83 -2.70
CA CYS A 16 2.86 -5.36 -3.55
C CYS A 16 3.72 -6.35 -2.73
N GLY A 17 3.34 -7.63 -2.73
CA GLY A 17 4.13 -8.70 -2.10
C GLY A 17 5.09 -9.34 -3.11
N ILE A 18 6.39 -9.07 -3.02
CA ILE A 18 7.40 -9.84 -3.75
C ILE A 18 7.71 -11.10 -2.96
N PHE A 19 7.25 -12.25 -3.44
CA PHE A 19 7.58 -13.56 -2.87
C PHE A 19 8.91 -14.04 -3.46
N VAL A 20 10.01 -13.91 -2.72
CA VAL A 20 11.29 -14.54 -3.08
C VAL A 20 11.31 -15.95 -2.49
N ARG A 21 11.21 -16.96 -3.36
CA ARG A 21 11.32 -18.37 -3.01
C ARG A 21 12.80 -18.75 -2.91
N GLN A 22 13.36 -18.81 -1.71
CA GLN A 22 14.66 -19.43 -1.50
C GLN A 22 14.50 -20.96 -1.42
N GLY A 23 15.08 -21.64 -2.41
CA GLY A 23 15.20 -23.09 -2.41
C GLY A 23 16.30 -23.59 -1.46
N PHE A 24 15.90 -24.28 -0.40
CA PHE A 24 16.85 -24.98 0.47
C PHE A 24 17.04 -26.41 -0.06
N ARG A 25 18.25 -26.72 -0.53
CA ARG A 25 18.65 -28.06 -0.97
C ARG A 25 19.32 -28.77 0.21
N MET A 26 18.62 -29.69 0.85
CA MET A 26 19.19 -30.54 1.90
C MET A 26 19.51 -31.92 1.32
N HIS A 27 20.81 -32.20 1.15
CA HIS A 27 21.32 -33.55 0.92
C HIS A 27 21.44 -34.24 2.29
N ARG A 28 20.67 -35.28 2.51
CA ARG A 28 20.87 -36.19 3.65
C ARG A 28 20.71 -37.62 3.17
N GLU A 29 21.81 -38.39 3.22
CA GLU A 29 21.83 -39.81 2.97
C GLU A 29 21.02 -40.56 4.05
N LEU A 30 20.14 -41.45 3.66
CA LEU A 30 19.31 -42.25 4.58
C LEU A 30 20.08 -43.51 4.98
N PRO A 31 20.08 -43.90 6.29
CA PRO A 31 20.71 -45.13 6.77
C PRO A 31 19.98 -46.39 6.28
N GLN A 32 20.72 -47.46 6.07
CA GLN A 32 20.28 -48.76 5.52
C GLN A 32 19.26 -49.56 6.34
N ALA A 33 18.79 -49.05 7.47
CA ALA A 33 17.86 -49.79 8.37
C ALA A 33 16.40 -49.83 7.88
N LEU A 34 16.05 -49.12 6.83
CA LEU A 34 14.64 -48.98 6.36
C LEU A 34 14.21 -49.99 5.31
N LYS A 35 14.98 -51.00 4.98
CA LYS A 35 14.64 -52.00 3.93
C LYS A 35 13.68 -53.12 4.37
N ARG A 36 13.09 -53.09 5.57
CA ARG A 36 12.13 -54.08 6.05
C ARG A 36 10.81 -53.52 6.55
N ILE A 37 10.28 -52.50 5.91
CA ILE A 37 8.91 -52.09 6.17
C ILE A 37 8.02 -52.81 5.20
N SER A 38 7.16 -53.71 5.74
CA SER A 38 6.21 -54.53 5.02
C SER A 38 5.44 -53.73 3.98
N GLY A 39 5.30 -54.28 2.76
CA GLY A 39 4.60 -53.62 1.61
C GLY A 39 3.18 -53.12 1.86
N TYR A 40 2.59 -53.49 3.01
CA TYR A 40 1.29 -52.95 3.45
C TYR A 40 1.36 -51.52 3.95
N ILE A 41 2.40 -51.17 4.70
CA ILE A 41 2.58 -49.81 5.25
C ILE A 41 2.87 -48.80 4.11
N LEU A 42 3.66 -49.24 3.13
CA LEU A 42 3.97 -48.44 1.97
C LEU A 42 2.73 -48.16 1.10
N LYS A 43 1.86 -49.17 0.89
CA LYS A 43 0.60 -48.98 0.13
C LYS A 43 -0.40 -48.09 0.84
N THR A 44 -0.45 -48.14 2.19
CA THR A 44 -1.33 -47.26 2.98
C THR A 44 -0.81 -45.81 3.00
N ALA A 45 0.50 -45.63 3.11
CA ALA A 45 1.12 -44.30 3.06
C ALA A 45 0.98 -43.65 1.69
N VAL A 46 1.15 -44.41 0.61
CA VAL A 46 0.94 -43.89 -0.76
C VAL A 46 -0.53 -43.52 -1.02
N ARG A 47 -1.49 -44.33 -0.50
CA ARG A 47 -2.92 -43.97 -0.60
C ARG A 47 -3.28 -42.73 0.21
N ALA A 48 -2.72 -42.57 1.42
CA ALA A 48 -2.91 -41.38 2.23
C ALA A 48 -2.31 -40.13 1.58
N LEU A 49 -1.14 -40.29 0.95
CA LEU A 49 -0.48 -39.19 0.21
C LEU A 49 -1.26 -38.77 -1.03
N LEU A 50 -1.83 -39.76 -1.76
CA LEU A 50 -2.70 -39.50 -2.92
C LEU A 50 -4.01 -38.83 -2.51
N CYS A 51 -4.65 -39.25 -1.42
CA CYS A 51 -5.85 -38.57 -0.89
C CYS A 51 -5.52 -37.16 -0.38
N GLY A 52 -4.38 -36.93 0.27
CA GLY A 52 -3.93 -35.60 0.69
C GLY A 52 -3.63 -34.67 -0.48
N ALA A 53 -3.09 -35.19 -1.57
CA ALA A 53 -2.82 -34.40 -2.77
C ALA A 53 -4.09 -33.94 -3.50
N VAL A 54 -5.18 -34.71 -3.41
CA VAL A 54 -6.47 -34.34 -4.03
C VAL A 54 -7.16 -33.22 -3.23
N PHE A 55 -6.97 -33.16 -1.90
CA PHE A 55 -7.52 -32.08 -1.08
C PHE A 55 -6.72 -30.77 -1.15
N SER A 56 -5.47 -30.81 -1.56
CA SER A 56 -4.63 -29.61 -1.66
C SER A 56 -4.82 -28.80 -2.97
N VAL A 57 -5.50 -29.34 -3.96
CA VAL A 57 -5.80 -28.63 -5.24
C VAL A 57 -7.13 -27.87 -5.21
N GLY A 58 -7.94 -28.02 -4.14
CA GLY A 58 -9.25 -27.35 -4.01
C GLY A 58 -9.24 -25.97 -3.38
N GLY A 59 -8.09 -25.45 -2.98
CA GLY A 59 -7.97 -24.19 -2.23
C GLY A 59 -7.55 -22.96 -3.03
N CYS A 60 -7.31 -23.05 -4.32
CA CYS A 60 -7.22 -21.86 -5.13
C CYS A 60 -8.64 -21.35 -5.39
N MET A 61 -9.07 -20.33 -4.63
CA MET A 61 -10.10 -19.44 -5.13
C MET A 61 -9.63 -18.96 -6.51
N LYS A 62 -10.14 -19.57 -7.58
CA LYS A 62 -10.19 -18.89 -8.86
C LYS A 62 -11.08 -17.68 -8.62
N TYR A 63 -10.46 -16.52 -8.46
CA TYR A 63 -11.13 -15.30 -8.86
C TYR A 63 -11.61 -15.59 -10.28
N GLY A 64 -12.94 -15.69 -10.46
CA GLY A 64 -13.52 -15.76 -11.78
C GLY A 64 -12.94 -14.64 -12.63
N PRO A 65 -13.04 -14.71 -13.96
CA PRO A 65 -12.63 -13.59 -14.79
C PRO A 65 -13.26 -12.36 -14.16
N VAL A 66 -12.40 -11.43 -13.72
CA VAL A 66 -12.86 -10.11 -13.27
C VAL A 66 -13.72 -9.64 -14.42
N PRO A 67 -15.03 -9.38 -14.23
CA PRO A 67 -15.81 -8.80 -15.29
C PRO A 67 -15.03 -7.59 -15.77
N GLU A 68 -14.81 -7.48 -17.06
CA GLU A 68 -14.31 -6.25 -17.68
C GLU A 68 -15.43 -5.19 -17.60
N GLU A 69 -15.96 -5.00 -16.41
CA GLU A 69 -16.66 -3.78 -16.09
C GLU A 69 -15.57 -2.72 -16.02
N HIS A 70 -15.39 -2.05 -17.15
CA HIS A 70 -14.80 -0.72 -17.15
C HIS A 70 -15.59 0.08 -16.12
N PHE A 71 -15.09 0.16 -14.88
CA PHE A 71 -15.47 1.23 -13.97
C PHE A 71 -14.94 2.53 -14.56
N SER A 72 -15.61 2.98 -15.62
CA SER A 72 -15.51 4.36 -16.01
C SER A 72 -16.25 5.14 -14.94
N TYR A 73 -15.52 5.65 -13.95
CA TYR A 73 -16.01 6.82 -13.25
C TYR A 73 -16.35 7.84 -14.34
N PRO A 74 -17.60 8.32 -14.41
CA PRO A 74 -17.93 9.37 -15.36
C PRO A 74 -17.13 10.61 -14.98
N MET A 75 -15.96 10.76 -15.61
CA MET A 75 -15.26 12.02 -15.55
C MET A 75 -16.04 13.02 -16.37
N PRO A 76 -16.13 14.28 -15.93
CA PRO A 76 -16.72 15.32 -16.74
C PRO A 76 -16.06 15.33 -18.12
N PRO A 77 -16.82 15.39 -19.22
CA PRO A 77 -16.24 15.41 -20.56
C PRO A 77 -15.29 16.60 -20.69
N GLY A 78 -14.02 16.31 -20.96
CA GLY A 78 -12.96 17.31 -21.19
C GLY A 78 -11.86 17.40 -20.14
N GLU A 79 -11.91 16.65 -19.03
CA GLU A 79 -10.84 16.60 -18.03
C GLU A 79 -10.22 15.19 -17.98
N GLU A 80 -9.14 14.99 -18.73
CA GLU A 80 -8.29 13.83 -18.51
C GLU A 80 -7.39 14.09 -17.30
N PRO A 81 -7.21 13.13 -16.36
CA PRO A 81 -6.30 13.33 -15.26
C PRO A 81 -4.86 13.48 -15.79
N GLU A 82 -4.18 14.53 -15.41
CA GLU A 82 -2.78 14.75 -15.77
C GLU A 82 -1.87 13.64 -15.25
N GLY A 83 -2.30 12.93 -14.20
CA GLY A 83 -1.57 11.79 -13.65
C GLY A 83 -2.31 11.04 -12.56
N VAL A 84 -1.81 9.86 -12.25
CA VAL A 84 -2.34 8.97 -11.22
C VAL A 84 -1.26 8.63 -10.20
N PHE A 85 -1.49 8.98 -8.95
CA PHE A 85 -0.64 8.51 -7.84
C PHE A 85 -1.01 7.08 -7.45
N ILE A 86 0.00 6.22 -7.34
CA ILE A 86 -0.13 4.85 -6.90
C ILE A 86 0.64 4.72 -5.58
N VAL A 87 -0.10 4.62 -4.48
CA VAL A 87 0.47 4.45 -3.15
C VAL A 87 0.60 2.96 -2.85
N CYS A 88 1.83 2.48 -2.71
CA CYS A 88 2.12 1.13 -2.28
C CYS A 88 2.32 1.11 -0.77
N GLU A 89 1.39 0.45 -0.05
CA GLU A 89 1.40 0.37 1.41
C GLU A 89 2.72 -0.21 1.95
N GLY A 90 3.29 -1.16 1.24
CA GLY A 90 4.43 -1.94 1.73
C GLY A 90 4.00 -3.02 2.71
N ASN A 91 4.99 -3.66 3.33
CA ASN A 91 4.78 -4.67 4.36
C ASN A 91 5.06 -4.07 5.73
N PHE A 92 4.20 -4.37 6.70
CA PHE A 92 4.36 -3.92 8.09
C PHE A 92 5.74 -4.29 8.66
N MET A 93 6.45 -3.36 9.25
CA MET A 93 7.81 -3.43 9.80
C MET A 93 8.95 -3.59 8.78
N TYR A 94 8.69 -3.45 7.47
CA TYR A 94 9.74 -3.53 6.45
C TYR A 94 10.24 -2.18 5.96
N GLY A 95 9.52 -1.10 6.24
CA GLY A 95 9.89 0.26 5.79
C GLY A 95 10.00 0.35 4.26
N ASN A 96 9.15 -0.35 3.54
CA ASN A 96 9.18 -0.48 2.08
C ASN A 96 7.92 0.08 1.40
N ALA A 97 7.21 0.97 2.07
CA ALA A 97 6.18 1.75 1.41
C ALA A 97 6.78 2.63 0.31
N SER A 98 6.06 2.81 -0.78
CA SER A 98 6.55 3.58 -1.92
C SER A 98 5.43 4.36 -2.62
N LEU A 99 5.83 5.36 -3.39
CA LEU A 99 4.95 6.15 -4.24
C LEU A 99 5.39 6.00 -5.68
N SER A 100 4.46 5.63 -6.55
CA SER A 100 4.63 5.64 -8.00
C SER A 100 3.67 6.65 -8.63
N PHE A 101 4.01 7.13 -9.82
CA PHE A 101 3.19 8.07 -10.57
C PHE A 101 3.02 7.58 -12.00
N TYR A 102 1.79 7.52 -12.48
CA TYR A 102 1.45 7.07 -13.83
C TYR A 102 0.89 8.24 -14.65
N LEU A 103 1.40 8.40 -15.85
CA LEU A 103 0.97 9.39 -16.83
C LEU A 103 0.09 8.71 -17.88
N PRO A 104 -1.24 8.86 -17.84
CA PRO A 104 -2.14 8.23 -18.81
C PRO A 104 -1.87 8.65 -20.26
N SER A 105 -1.49 9.91 -20.47
CA SER A 105 -1.24 10.49 -21.79
C SER A 105 -0.10 9.83 -22.56
N SER A 106 0.94 9.36 -21.84
CA SER A 106 2.11 8.71 -22.44
C SER A 106 2.19 7.20 -22.12
N GLY A 107 1.38 6.69 -21.17
CA GLY A 107 1.49 5.35 -20.65
C GLY A 107 2.73 5.13 -19.77
N GLU A 108 3.42 6.18 -19.36
CA GLU A 108 4.64 6.10 -18.56
C GLU A 108 4.33 5.86 -17.09
N LEU A 109 4.99 4.85 -16.49
CA LEU A 109 4.96 4.60 -15.05
C LEU A 109 6.31 4.95 -14.42
N GLN A 110 6.30 5.92 -13.52
CA GLN A 110 7.46 6.34 -12.74
C GLN A 110 7.39 5.73 -11.35
N ASN A 111 8.28 4.80 -11.04
CA ASN A 111 8.35 4.16 -9.73
C ASN A 111 9.24 4.94 -8.76
N GLU A 112 8.96 4.79 -7.44
CA GLU A 112 9.80 5.35 -6.37
C GLU A 112 9.95 6.87 -6.44
N VAL A 113 8.93 7.61 -6.93
CA VAL A 113 9.03 9.06 -7.19
C VAL A 113 9.35 9.84 -5.91
N PHE A 114 8.76 9.46 -4.76
CA PHE A 114 9.08 10.07 -3.47
C PHE A 114 10.54 9.88 -3.07
N ALA A 115 11.05 8.63 -3.15
CA ALA A 115 12.41 8.33 -2.73
C ALA A 115 13.45 9.01 -3.62
N ARG A 116 13.20 9.05 -4.92
CA ARG A 116 14.08 9.75 -5.89
C ARG A 116 14.11 11.26 -5.67
N ALA A 117 12.94 11.87 -5.37
CA ALA A 117 12.86 13.31 -5.18
C ALA A 117 13.48 13.78 -3.86
N ASN A 118 13.42 12.94 -2.80
CA ASN A 118 13.79 13.34 -1.43
C ASN A 118 15.04 12.65 -0.88
N GLY A 119 15.62 11.67 -1.60
CA GLY A 119 16.80 10.93 -1.14
C GLY A 119 16.56 10.05 0.09
N MET A 120 15.29 9.75 0.40
CA MET A 120 14.89 8.94 1.55
C MET A 120 13.67 8.08 1.22
N LYS A 121 13.49 6.96 1.93
CA LYS A 121 12.31 6.11 1.78
C LYS A 121 11.05 6.79 2.30
N LEU A 122 9.89 6.44 1.75
CA LEU A 122 8.60 6.95 2.22
C LEU A 122 8.28 6.51 3.66
N GLY A 123 8.67 5.28 4.02
CA GLY A 123 8.52 4.76 5.38
C GLY A 123 7.82 3.41 5.44
N ASP A 124 7.08 3.19 6.50
CA ASP A 124 6.42 1.92 6.80
C ASP A 124 4.89 2.11 6.85
N VAL A 125 4.20 1.39 6.00
CA VAL A 125 2.74 1.39 5.85
C VAL A 125 2.18 2.75 5.40
N ALA A 126 2.29 3.07 4.10
CA ALA A 126 1.60 4.22 3.51
C ALA A 126 0.09 3.91 3.39
N GLN A 127 -0.70 4.46 4.30
CA GLN A 127 -2.09 4.07 4.53
C GLN A 127 -3.09 4.83 3.67
N SER A 128 -2.88 6.11 3.45
CA SER A 128 -3.81 6.96 2.70
C SER A 128 -3.10 8.15 2.05
N MET A 129 -3.74 8.73 1.07
CA MET A 129 -3.29 9.95 0.41
C MET A 129 -4.48 10.85 0.09
N THR A 130 -4.33 12.14 0.30
CA THR A 130 -5.36 13.15 0.02
C THR A 130 -4.67 14.38 -0.58
N ILE A 131 -5.27 14.99 -1.59
CA ILE A 131 -4.79 16.26 -2.15
C ILE A 131 -5.67 17.38 -1.63
N HIS A 132 -5.02 18.40 -1.08
CA HIS A 132 -5.68 19.61 -0.58
C HIS A 132 -4.81 20.84 -0.89
N ASP A 133 -5.42 21.86 -1.46
CA ASP A 133 -4.78 23.13 -1.82
C ASP A 133 -3.43 22.98 -2.54
N GLY A 134 -3.38 22.08 -3.55
CA GLY A 134 -2.18 21.85 -4.34
C GLY A 134 -1.09 21.02 -3.68
N THR A 135 -1.26 20.60 -2.42
CA THR A 135 -0.33 19.73 -1.69
C THR A 135 -0.90 18.32 -1.59
N ALA A 136 -0.11 17.30 -1.87
CA ALA A 136 -0.48 15.91 -1.72
C ALA A 136 0.00 15.36 -0.36
N TYR A 137 -0.96 15.01 0.51
CA TYR A 137 -0.67 14.53 1.87
C TYR A 137 -0.70 13.01 1.91
N ILE A 138 0.42 12.39 2.29
CA ILE A 138 0.59 10.93 2.41
C ILE A 138 0.68 10.56 3.86
N VAL A 139 -0.25 9.76 4.34
CA VAL A 139 -0.28 9.25 5.72
C VAL A 139 0.51 7.96 5.80
N VAL A 140 1.60 7.96 6.58
CA VAL A 140 2.48 6.79 6.77
C VAL A 140 2.30 6.26 8.19
N ASN A 141 1.43 5.25 8.30
CA ASN A 141 0.87 4.77 9.55
C ASN A 141 1.91 4.33 10.57
N ASN A 142 2.70 3.30 10.25
CA ASN A 142 3.66 2.75 11.22
C ASN A 142 4.90 3.63 11.43
N SER A 143 5.12 4.63 10.57
CA SER A 143 6.14 5.66 10.77
C SER A 143 5.65 6.84 11.62
N GLY A 144 4.35 6.95 11.91
CA GLY A 144 3.79 8.06 12.69
C GLY A 144 3.95 9.43 12.02
N ILE A 145 3.90 9.47 10.69
CA ILE A 145 4.22 10.67 9.90
C ILE A 145 3.14 10.91 8.85
N VAL A 146 2.84 12.19 8.60
CA VAL A 146 2.15 12.61 7.38
C VAL A 146 3.09 13.53 6.61
N PHE A 147 3.40 13.16 5.37
CA PHE A 147 4.15 14.01 4.44
C PHE A 147 3.19 14.82 3.59
N GLY A 148 3.38 16.14 3.52
CA GLY A 148 2.83 17.00 2.48
C GLY A 148 3.90 17.19 1.40
N ILE A 149 3.60 16.79 0.17
CA ILE A 149 4.51 16.89 -0.97
C ILE A 149 3.90 17.74 -2.07
N ASP A 150 4.75 18.40 -2.82
CA ASP A 150 4.37 19.01 -4.08
C ASP A 150 4.04 17.92 -5.12
N PRO A 151 2.87 17.93 -5.75
CA PRO A 151 2.43 16.85 -6.64
C PRO A 151 3.16 16.79 -7.99
N GLU A 152 3.87 17.84 -8.39
CA GLU A 152 4.61 17.90 -9.65
C GLU A 152 6.06 17.47 -9.47
N THR A 153 6.70 17.91 -8.38
CA THR A 153 8.11 17.63 -8.10
C THR A 153 8.32 16.47 -7.14
N PHE A 154 7.27 16.02 -6.46
CA PHE A 154 7.26 14.99 -5.40
C PHE A 154 8.11 15.33 -4.19
N ARG A 155 8.54 16.60 -4.05
CA ARG A 155 9.37 17.06 -2.95
C ARG A 155 8.55 17.35 -1.71
N ILE A 156 9.12 17.01 -0.55
CA ILE A 156 8.52 17.31 0.74
C ILE A 156 8.46 18.82 0.96
N GLU A 157 7.27 19.32 1.24
CA GLU A 157 7.03 20.71 1.66
C GLU A 157 6.69 20.78 3.15
N ARG A 158 5.99 19.76 3.66
CA ARG A 158 5.52 19.72 5.05
C ARG A 158 5.68 18.35 5.65
N VAL A 159 5.88 18.29 6.97
CA VAL A 159 5.94 17.03 7.72
C VAL A 159 5.17 17.20 9.01
N ILE A 160 4.05 16.49 9.14
CA ILE A 160 3.26 16.45 10.37
C ILE A 160 3.74 15.25 11.18
N ARG A 161 4.04 15.46 12.46
CA ARG A 161 4.52 14.44 13.41
C ARG A 161 3.74 14.50 14.71
N GLY A 162 3.96 13.51 15.58
CA GLY A 162 3.34 13.49 16.92
C GLY A 162 1.96 12.85 16.95
N ILE A 163 1.54 12.17 15.88
CA ILE A 163 0.29 11.42 15.82
C ILE A 163 0.63 9.92 15.82
N GLY A 164 0.15 9.19 16.82
CA GLY A 164 0.36 7.75 16.91
C GLY A 164 -0.44 7.00 15.84
N SER A 165 0.26 6.20 15.01
CA SER A 165 -0.38 5.36 13.98
C SER A 165 -1.47 6.05 13.17
N PRO A 166 -1.18 7.18 12.49
CA PRO A 166 -2.17 7.95 11.73
C PRO A 166 -2.78 7.11 10.59
N ARG A 167 -4.07 7.30 10.28
CA ARG A 167 -4.79 6.52 9.26
C ARG A 167 -5.27 7.34 8.09
N TYR A 168 -6.08 8.34 8.36
CA TYR A 168 -6.69 9.18 7.33
C TYR A 168 -6.58 10.64 7.73
N ILE A 169 -6.48 11.50 6.72
CA ILE A 169 -6.47 12.95 6.89
C ILE A 169 -7.61 13.55 6.07
N CYS A 170 -8.34 14.48 6.65
CA CYS A 170 -9.29 15.32 5.94
C CYS A 170 -9.09 16.78 6.35
N PHE A 171 -9.62 17.70 5.57
CA PHE A 171 -9.37 19.13 5.69
C PHE A 171 -10.66 19.93 5.78
N ASN A 172 -10.58 21.00 6.55
CA ASN A 172 -11.56 22.06 6.57
C ASN A 172 -10.79 23.40 6.60
N ASP A 173 -10.68 24.02 5.45
CA ASP A 173 -9.85 25.21 5.22
C ASP A 173 -8.38 25.00 5.69
N SER A 174 -7.94 25.77 6.67
CA SER A 174 -6.57 25.73 7.22
C SER A 174 -6.34 24.67 8.29
N VAL A 175 -7.36 23.87 8.61
CA VAL A 175 -7.30 22.86 9.66
C VAL A 175 -7.41 21.47 9.06
N ALA A 176 -6.52 20.57 9.46
CA ALA A 176 -6.61 19.16 9.12
C ALA A 176 -6.98 18.31 10.35
N TYR A 177 -7.73 17.25 10.09
CA TYR A 177 -8.13 16.25 11.10
C TYR A 177 -7.53 14.92 10.71
N VAL A 178 -6.76 14.32 11.63
CA VAL A 178 -6.07 13.06 11.39
C VAL A 178 -6.53 12.01 12.38
N THR A 179 -7.07 10.91 11.87
CA THR A 179 -7.49 9.76 12.70
C THR A 179 -6.29 8.90 13.06
N SER A 180 -6.35 8.26 14.24
CA SER A 180 -5.37 7.29 14.71
C SER A 180 -5.94 5.87 14.69
N LEU A 181 -5.07 4.85 14.57
CA LEU A 181 -5.49 3.45 14.63
C LEU A 181 -5.77 2.98 16.05
N TYR A 182 -4.98 3.45 17.02
CA TYR A 182 -5.00 2.94 18.41
C TYR A 182 -5.38 3.99 19.46
N GLU A 183 -5.44 5.27 19.09
CA GLU A 183 -5.80 6.32 20.03
C GLU A 183 -7.26 6.70 19.84
N PRO A 184 -8.08 6.77 20.94
CA PRO A 184 -9.48 7.15 20.86
C PRO A 184 -9.62 8.68 20.74
N ARG A 185 -8.89 9.28 19.81
CA ARG A 185 -8.90 10.73 19.55
C ARG A 185 -8.51 11.05 18.12
N ILE A 186 -8.96 12.20 17.66
CA ILE A 186 -8.63 12.76 16.36
C ILE A 186 -7.67 13.92 16.58
N ALA A 187 -6.51 13.92 15.93
CA ALA A 187 -5.59 15.05 15.99
C ALA A 187 -6.11 16.21 15.14
N VAL A 188 -6.12 17.40 15.70
CA VAL A 188 -6.42 18.67 15.03
C VAL A 188 -5.10 19.33 14.67
N VAL A 189 -4.83 19.50 13.39
CA VAL A 189 -3.55 19.98 12.88
C VAL A 189 -3.74 21.33 12.21
N ASP A 190 -2.92 22.30 12.57
CA ASP A 190 -2.77 23.54 11.83
C ASP A 190 -1.93 23.27 10.57
N VAL A 191 -2.53 23.45 9.40
CA VAL A 191 -1.91 23.13 8.10
C VAL A 191 -0.73 24.06 7.79
N ALA A 192 -0.78 25.32 8.20
CA ALA A 192 0.26 26.29 7.91
C ALA A 192 1.56 26.00 8.67
N THR A 193 1.44 25.58 9.92
CA THR A 193 2.59 25.26 10.79
C THR A 193 2.96 23.78 10.76
N ALA A 194 2.12 22.93 10.17
CA ALA A 194 2.24 21.47 10.18
C ALA A 194 2.34 20.87 11.59
N ALA A 195 1.73 21.52 12.58
CA ALA A 195 1.78 21.15 13.99
C ALA A 195 0.41 20.66 14.48
N VAL A 196 0.41 19.67 15.38
CA VAL A 196 -0.78 19.28 16.12
C VAL A 196 -1.12 20.40 17.11
N ALA A 197 -2.28 21.01 16.92
CA ALA A 197 -2.77 22.11 17.74
C ALA A 197 -3.65 21.65 18.89
N ASP A 198 -4.43 20.56 18.68
CA ASP A 198 -5.41 20.06 19.65
C ASP A 198 -5.78 18.61 19.34
N TYR A 199 -6.62 18.01 20.20
CA TYR A 199 -7.22 16.68 20.00
C TYR A 199 -8.72 16.71 20.30
N ILE A 200 -9.48 15.97 19.52
CA ILE A 200 -10.90 15.70 19.76
C ILE A 200 -11.00 14.28 20.28
N GLU A 201 -11.41 14.14 21.56
CA GLU A 201 -11.64 12.82 22.16
C GLU A 201 -12.83 12.14 21.48
N THR A 202 -12.66 10.84 21.16
CA THR A 202 -13.73 10.01 20.61
C THR A 202 -14.15 8.98 21.67
N PRO A 203 -15.45 8.64 21.74
CA PRO A 203 -15.94 7.68 22.73
C PRO A 203 -15.40 6.26 22.50
#